data_8157ce123eb5f76cfed9f51a788ab206
#
_entry.id   8157ce123eb5f76cfed9f51a788ab206
#
_cell.length_a   1.000
_cell.length_b   1.000
_cell.length_c   1.000
_cell.angle_alpha   90.00
_cell.angle_beta   90.00
_cell.angle_gamma   90.00
#
_symmetry.space_group_name_H-M   'P 1'
#
loop_
_entity.id
_entity.type
_entity.pdbx_description
1 polymer ?
#
loop_
_entity_poly.entity_id
_entity_poly.type
_entity_poly.pdbx_seq_one_letter_code
_entity_poly.pdbx_strand_id
1 'polypeptide(L)'
;MLPMFKRIALLVVAGAALSGVPGDAQAGGYYRQYYTSWSYYSTTRYYYRTYYYYPTTVSTTYSYHYCIYYPSQPRYVYYYNPVSQQYWGRFEFGEDGKPKGYSLLAEKDRKEKLADIPESAFPKPAAMPAIPGTNDNEKMEAPPADLPPKDLPKG
;
A
#
# COMPACT_ATOMS: atom_id res chain seq x y z
N MET A 1 -9.83 -19.90 -1.88
CA MET A 1 -8.53 -20.28 -1.27
C MET A 1 -7.40 -20.26 -2.26
N LEU A 2 -7.47 -20.95 -3.35
CA LEU A 2 -6.45 -20.92 -4.39
C LEU A 2 -6.09 -19.51 -4.90
N PRO A 3 -7.04 -18.62 -5.15
CA PRO A 3 -6.68 -17.30 -5.65
C PRO A 3 -5.88 -16.46 -4.66
N MET A 4 -6.06 -16.74 -3.38
CA MET A 4 -5.33 -16.00 -2.35
C MET A 4 -3.88 -16.45 -2.25
N PHE A 5 -3.63 -17.73 -2.41
CA PHE A 5 -2.28 -18.26 -2.44
C PHE A 5 -1.50 -17.79 -3.68
N LYS A 6 -2.18 -17.68 -4.80
CA LYS A 6 -1.53 -17.13 -6.00
C LYS A 6 -1.15 -15.66 -5.83
N ARG A 7 -1.96 -14.93 -5.08
CA ARG A 7 -1.67 -13.51 -4.85
C ARG A 7 -0.51 -13.31 -3.88
N ILE A 8 -0.46 -14.12 -2.84
CA ILE A 8 0.65 -14.09 -1.89
C ILE A 8 1.95 -14.50 -2.59
N ALA A 9 1.87 -15.55 -3.42
CA ALA A 9 3.01 -15.97 -4.21
C ALA A 9 3.47 -14.86 -5.16
N LEU A 10 2.53 -14.11 -5.71
CA LEU A 10 2.86 -13.01 -6.59
C LEU A 10 3.57 -11.87 -5.88
N LEU A 11 3.16 -11.57 -4.65
CA LEU A 11 3.83 -10.56 -3.85
C LEU A 11 5.24 -10.97 -3.46
N VAL A 12 5.40 -12.24 -3.12
CA VAL A 12 6.73 -12.80 -2.84
C VAL A 12 7.59 -12.79 -4.10
N VAL A 13 6.98 -13.10 -5.24
CA VAL A 13 7.66 -13.07 -6.53
C VAL A 13 8.01 -11.64 -6.91
N ALA A 14 7.14 -10.67 -6.63
CA ALA A 14 7.46 -9.27 -6.85
C ALA A 14 8.65 -8.83 -6.00
N GLY A 15 8.68 -9.24 -4.74
CA GLY A 15 9.82 -9.01 -3.87
C GLY A 15 11.08 -9.72 -4.36
N ALA A 16 10.96 -10.94 -4.82
CA ALA A 16 12.06 -11.71 -5.37
C ALA A 16 12.51 -11.15 -6.72
N ALA A 17 11.58 -10.69 -7.53
CA ALA A 17 11.91 -10.07 -8.80
C ALA A 17 12.73 -8.79 -8.60
N LEU A 18 12.44 -8.05 -7.54
CA LEU A 18 13.23 -6.90 -7.16
C LEU A 18 14.63 -7.29 -6.71
N SER A 19 14.82 -8.53 -6.27
CA SER A 19 16.11 -9.06 -5.88
C SER A 19 16.88 -9.74 -7.01
N GLY A 20 16.46 -9.58 -8.24
CA GLY A 20 17.26 -9.98 -9.39
C GLY A 20 16.86 -11.25 -10.12
N VAL A 21 15.67 -11.67 -9.97
CA VAL A 21 15.10 -12.75 -10.78
C VAL A 21 14.09 -12.24 -11.78
N PRO A 22 14.40 -11.27 -12.46
CA PRO A 22 13.42 -10.68 -13.31
C PRO A 22 13.19 -11.46 -14.53
N GLY A 23 14.12 -12.31 -14.78
CA GLY A 23 14.13 -12.96 -16.03
C GLY A 23 12.79 -13.44 -16.46
N ASP A 24 12.19 -14.12 -15.60
CA ASP A 24 11.00 -14.79 -15.95
C ASP A 24 9.82 -13.92 -16.13
N ALA A 25 9.85 -12.97 -15.33
CA ALA A 25 8.77 -12.07 -15.40
C ALA A 25 8.61 -11.55 -16.76
N GLN A 26 9.63 -11.71 -17.46
CA GLN A 26 9.59 -11.19 -18.63
C GLN A 26 9.01 -11.89 -19.61
N ALA A 27 8.80 -12.99 -19.54
CA ALA A 27 7.95 -13.60 -20.50
C ALA A 27 6.68 -12.75 -20.68
N GLY A 28 6.87 -11.56 -20.66
CA GLY A 28 5.81 -10.67 -20.68
C GLY A 28 5.73 -9.86 -19.42
N GLY A 29 6.74 -9.99 -18.64
CA GLY A 29 6.82 -9.61 -17.30
C GLY A 29 6.43 -8.23 -16.91
N TYR A 30 5.23 -8.13 -16.76
CA TYR A 30 4.59 -6.90 -16.46
C TYR A 30 3.89 -7.04 -15.12
N TYR A 31 4.45 -6.41 -14.12
CA TYR A 31 3.78 -6.30 -12.84
C TYR A 31 2.94 -5.06 -12.83
N ARG A 32 1.65 -5.23 -12.79
CA ARG A 32 0.73 -4.10 -12.74
C ARG A 32 0.82 -3.34 -11.44
N GLN A 33 1.16 -4.03 -10.35
CA GLN A 33 1.27 -3.45 -9.01
C GLN A 33 2.38 -4.10 -8.23
N TYR A 34 3.06 -3.34 -7.40
CA TYR A 34 4.02 -3.89 -6.45
C TYR A 34 4.33 -2.90 -5.32
N TYR A 35 4.86 -3.44 -4.24
CA TYR A 35 5.30 -2.67 -3.08
C TYR A 35 6.83 -2.74 -2.97
N THR A 36 7.45 -1.61 -2.61
CA THR A 36 8.89 -1.60 -2.29
C THR A 36 9.14 -2.06 -0.86
N SER A 37 10.39 -2.16 -0.46
CA SER A 37 10.77 -2.42 0.92
C SER A 37 10.52 -1.21 1.81
N TRP A 38 10.42 -1.44 3.11
CA TRP A 38 10.28 -0.36 4.08
C TRP A 38 11.58 0.43 4.24
N SER A 39 11.44 1.74 4.36
CA SER A 39 12.50 2.69 4.69
C SER A 39 12.09 3.50 5.90
N TYR A 40 13.06 3.92 6.71
CA TYR A 40 12.79 4.76 7.87
C TYR A 40 13.13 6.21 7.56
N TYR A 41 12.19 7.10 7.87
CA TYR A 41 12.40 8.54 7.72
C TYR A 41 12.58 9.17 9.11
N SER A 42 13.82 9.47 9.47
CA SER A 42 14.19 9.88 10.82
C SER A 42 13.63 11.22 11.25
N THR A 43 13.47 12.16 10.32
CA THR A 43 12.98 13.51 10.62
C THR A 43 11.59 13.52 11.21
N THR A 44 10.70 12.69 10.68
CA THR A 44 9.30 12.59 11.13
C THR A 44 9.02 11.31 11.89
N ARG A 45 10.03 10.45 12.02
CA ARG A 45 9.98 9.22 12.83
C ARG A 45 8.88 8.26 12.39
N TYR A 46 8.77 8.02 11.08
CA TYR A 46 7.89 7.01 10.52
C TYR A 46 8.63 6.13 9.52
N TYR A 47 8.03 4.98 9.21
CA TYR A 47 8.47 4.13 8.11
C TYR A 47 7.60 4.39 6.89
N TYR A 48 8.18 4.27 5.72
CA TYR A 48 7.43 4.35 4.47
C TYR A 48 7.91 3.30 3.48
N ARG A 49 7.02 2.94 2.57
CA ARG A 49 7.30 2.20 1.35
C ARG A 49 6.47 2.81 0.24
N THR A 50 6.74 2.44 -1.00
CA THR A 50 5.98 2.92 -2.14
C THR A 50 5.15 1.78 -2.71
N TYR A 51 3.90 2.06 -2.98
CA TYR A 51 3.00 1.21 -3.75
C TYR A 51 2.97 1.78 -5.16
N TYR A 52 3.51 1.03 -6.12
CA TYR A 52 3.49 1.37 -7.54
C TYR A 52 2.38 0.62 -8.25
N TYR A 53 1.74 1.29 -9.19
CA TYR A 53 0.68 0.70 -9.97
C TYR A 53 0.57 1.32 -11.37
N TYR A 54 0.13 0.52 -12.33
CA TYR A 54 -0.35 1.02 -13.60
C TYR A 54 -1.88 1.20 -13.51
N PRO A 55 -2.43 2.41 -13.70
CA PRO A 55 -3.87 2.61 -13.67
C PRO A 55 -4.62 1.74 -14.67
N THR A 56 -4.07 1.59 -15.86
CA THR A 56 -4.67 0.80 -16.93
C THR A 56 -3.64 -0.17 -17.51
N THR A 57 -4.10 -1.14 -18.28
CA THR A 57 -3.23 -2.10 -18.95
C THR A 57 -2.38 -1.49 -20.07
N VAL A 58 -2.74 -0.30 -20.52
CA VAL A 58 -1.99 0.44 -21.56
C VAL A 58 -1.10 1.54 -20.99
N SER A 59 -1.09 1.71 -19.68
CA SER A 59 -0.23 2.69 -19.03
C SER A 59 1.24 2.33 -19.25
N THR A 60 2.07 3.33 -19.51
CA THR A 60 3.50 3.15 -19.78
C THR A 60 4.39 3.60 -18.63
N THR A 61 3.81 4.32 -17.67
CA THR A 61 4.51 4.80 -16.47
C THR A 61 3.72 4.44 -15.24
N TYR A 62 4.44 4.09 -14.17
CA TYR A 62 3.80 3.84 -12.89
C TYR A 62 3.32 5.14 -12.24
N SER A 63 2.11 5.08 -11.72
CA SER A 63 1.66 5.98 -10.67
C SER A 63 1.99 5.36 -9.32
N TYR A 64 1.94 6.13 -8.25
CA TYR A 64 2.28 5.58 -6.95
C TYR A 64 1.63 6.31 -5.79
N HIS A 65 1.49 5.58 -4.68
CA HIS A 65 1.17 6.13 -3.37
C HIS A 65 2.31 5.83 -2.41
N TYR A 66 2.57 6.73 -1.49
CA TYR A 66 3.38 6.37 -0.33
C TYR A 66 2.52 5.63 0.69
N CYS A 67 3.05 4.54 1.21
CA CYS A 67 2.45 3.81 2.32
C CYS A 67 3.23 4.17 3.56
N ILE A 68 2.57 4.77 4.54
CA ILE A 68 3.20 5.33 5.73
C ILE A 68 2.76 4.56 6.95
N TYR A 69 3.75 4.12 7.74
CA TYR A 69 3.53 3.41 8.98
C TYR A 69 4.10 4.22 10.14
N TYR A 70 3.21 4.59 11.06
CA TYR A 70 3.59 5.27 12.29
C TYR A 70 3.67 4.24 13.43
N PRO A 71 4.82 4.06 14.08
CA PRO A 71 4.94 3.14 15.22
C PRO A 71 3.97 3.41 16.36
N SER A 72 3.51 4.67 16.49
CA SER A 72 2.49 5.04 17.46
C SER A 72 1.08 4.54 17.10
N GLN A 73 0.87 4.12 15.87
CA GLN A 73 -0.39 3.58 15.37
C GLN A 73 -0.13 2.27 14.61
N PRO A 74 0.32 1.22 15.29
CA PRO A 74 0.92 0.05 14.65
C PRO A 74 -0.03 -0.86 13.89
N ARG A 75 -1.32 -0.56 13.92
CA ARG A 75 -2.32 -1.35 13.18
C ARG A 75 -2.64 -0.81 11.80
N TYR A 76 -2.12 0.38 11.46
CA TYR A 76 -2.51 1.05 10.23
C TYR A 76 -1.33 1.30 9.30
N VAL A 77 -1.58 1.12 8.01
CA VAL A 77 -0.73 1.60 6.92
C VAL A 77 -1.55 2.63 6.16
N TYR A 78 -1.09 3.89 6.18
CA TYR A 78 -1.77 4.99 5.52
C TYR A 78 -1.27 5.15 4.10
N TYR A 79 -2.18 5.39 3.17
CA TYR A 79 -1.85 5.62 1.77
C TYR A 79 -1.95 7.12 1.46
N TYR A 80 -0.86 7.68 0.95
CA TYR A 80 -0.77 9.08 0.62
C TYR A 80 -0.47 9.24 -0.88
N ASN A 81 -1.30 10.04 -1.58
CA ASN A 81 -1.08 10.35 -2.98
C ASN A 81 -0.23 11.63 -3.10
N PRO A 82 1.03 11.55 -3.56
CA PRO A 82 1.89 12.72 -3.63
C PRO A 82 1.52 13.71 -4.74
N VAL A 83 0.78 13.28 -5.76
CA VAL A 83 0.35 14.15 -6.85
C VAL A 83 -0.78 15.08 -6.39
N SER A 84 -1.81 14.51 -5.75
CA SER A 84 -2.90 15.31 -5.19
C SER A 84 -2.58 15.87 -3.81
N GLN A 85 -1.46 15.44 -3.20
CA GLN A 85 -1.05 15.83 -1.86
C GLN A 85 -2.13 15.56 -0.81
N GLN A 86 -2.68 14.34 -0.84
CA GLN A 86 -3.78 13.94 0.04
C GLN A 86 -3.63 12.50 0.49
N TYR A 87 -4.05 12.23 1.72
CA TYR A 87 -4.27 10.86 2.16
C TYR A 87 -5.44 10.26 1.42
N TRP A 88 -5.26 9.02 0.94
CA TRP A 88 -6.24 8.29 0.15
C TRP A 88 -7.12 7.38 1.01
N GLY A 89 -6.53 6.78 2.00
CA GLY A 89 -7.16 5.84 2.91
C GLY A 89 -6.12 5.15 3.77
N ARG A 90 -6.54 4.07 4.42
CA ARG A 90 -5.63 3.26 5.25
C ARG A 90 -5.99 1.79 5.20
N PHE A 91 -5.00 0.94 5.36
CA PHE A 91 -5.20 -0.49 5.57
C PHE A 91 -5.04 -0.82 7.05
N GLU A 92 -5.96 -1.64 7.58
CA GLU A 92 -5.93 -2.04 8.98
C GLU A 92 -5.51 -3.49 9.14
N PHE A 93 -4.58 -3.72 10.07
CA PHE A 93 -4.24 -5.04 10.57
C PHE A 93 -4.82 -5.21 11.97
N GLY A 94 -5.29 -6.41 12.32
CA GLY A 94 -5.74 -6.72 13.66
C GLY A 94 -4.56 -6.76 14.66
N GLU A 95 -4.88 -6.86 15.93
CA GLU A 95 -3.88 -7.01 17.00
C GLU A 95 -3.03 -8.27 16.82
N ASP A 96 -3.58 -9.29 16.20
CA ASP A 96 -2.91 -10.53 15.84
C ASP A 96 -2.06 -10.42 14.56
N GLY A 97 -1.99 -9.24 13.95
CA GLY A 97 -1.28 -9.00 12.70
C GLY A 97 -2.01 -9.48 11.46
N LYS A 98 -3.23 -9.99 11.57
CA LYS A 98 -4.01 -10.43 10.42
C LYS A 98 -4.68 -9.25 9.70
N PRO A 99 -4.75 -9.30 8.36
CA PRO A 99 -5.40 -8.24 7.60
C PRO A 99 -6.88 -8.10 7.96
N LYS A 100 -7.32 -6.89 8.18
CA LYS A 100 -8.74 -6.56 8.35
C LYS A 100 -9.37 -5.97 7.11
N GLY A 101 -8.66 -5.12 6.40
CA GLY A 101 -9.15 -4.52 5.18
C GLY A 101 -8.76 -3.06 5.02
N TYR A 102 -9.29 -2.45 3.98
CA TYR A 102 -8.99 -1.09 3.57
C TYR A 102 -10.16 -0.14 3.89
N SER A 103 -9.83 1.02 4.40
CA SER A 103 -10.77 2.12 4.63
C SER A 103 -10.47 3.23 3.64
N LEU A 104 -11.26 3.31 2.57
CA LEU A 104 -11.11 4.34 1.54
C LEU A 104 -11.78 5.63 2.00
N LEU A 105 -11.03 6.71 2.08
CA LEU A 105 -11.60 8.02 2.41
C LEU A 105 -12.50 8.52 1.28
N ALA A 106 -13.64 9.10 1.65
CA ALA A 106 -14.45 9.86 0.70
C ALA A 106 -13.64 11.06 0.19
N GLU A 107 -13.83 11.46 -1.04
CA GLU A 107 -13.06 12.56 -1.65
C GLU A 107 -13.03 13.82 -0.79
N LYS A 108 -14.17 14.19 -0.23
CA LYS A 108 -14.31 15.37 0.63
C LYS A 108 -13.48 15.29 1.91
N ASP A 109 -13.15 14.09 2.36
CA ASP A 109 -12.44 13.85 3.63
C ASP A 109 -10.93 13.67 3.42
N ARG A 110 -10.47 13.66 2.18
CA ARG A 110 -9.04 13.56 1.85
C ARG A 110 -8.34 14.87 2.15
N LYS A 111 -7.31 14.84 2.97
CA LYS A 111 -6.54 16.02 3.39
C LYS A 111 -5.05 15.77 3.23
N GLU A 112 -4.30 16.85 3.17
CA GLU A 112 -2.85 16.80 3.10
C GLU A 112 -2.23 16.30 4.42
N LYS A 113 -2.82 16.68 5.53
CA LYS A 113 -2.31 16.31 6.86
C LYS A 113 -3.22 15.29 7.51
N LEU A 114 -2.62 14.24 8.04
CA LEU A 114 -3.37 13.19 8.74
C LEU A 114 -4.12 13.74 9.95
N ALA A 115 -3.53 14.71 10.65
CA ALA A 115 -4.16 15.35 11.80
C ALA A 115 -5.48 16.08 11.47
N ASP A 116 -5.67 16.45 10.21
CA ASP A 116 -6.88 17.15 9.77
C ASP A 116 -7.99 16.16 9.36
N ILE A 117 -7.73 14.88 9.42
CA ILE A 117 -8.70 13.83 9.11
C ILE A 117 -9.20 13.24 10.42
N PRO A 118 -10.48 13.47 10.79
CA PRO A 118 -11.01 12.87 11.99
C PRO A 118 -11.11 11.36 11.86
N GLU A 119 -10.94 10.64 12.95
CA GLU A 119 -11.02 9.18 12.95
C GLU A 119 -12.33 8.67 12.38
N SER A 120 -13.42 9.40 12.61
CA SER A 120 -14.75 9.07 12.10
C SER A 120 -14.88 9.16 10.58
N ALA A 121 -13.94 9.81 9.89
CA ALA A 121 -13.92 9.89 8.43
C ALA A 121 -13.48 8.58 7.78
N PHE A 122 -12.76 7.74 8.51
CA PHE A 122 -12.35 6.43 7.98
C PHE A 122 -13.50 5.43 8.08
N PRO A 123 -13.98 4.90 6.96
CA PRO A 123 -15.00 3.85 6.99
C PRO A 123 -14.50 2.58 7.67
N LYS A 124 -15.40 1.67 7.97
CA LYS A 124 -15.02 0.34 8.41
C LYS A 124 -14.14 -0.34 7.37
N PRO A 125 -13.16 -1.15 7.79
CA PRO A 125 -12.35 -1.91 6.86
C PRO A 125 -13.19 -2.77 5.93
N ALA A 126 -12.88 -2.73 4.65
CA ALA A 126 -13.58 -3.45 3.60
C ALA A 126 -12.57 -4.07 2.63
N ALA A 127 -13.06 -4.70 1.57
CA ALA A 127 -12.21 -5.21 0.49
C ALA A 127 -11.35 -4.09 -0.11
N MET A 128 -10.22 -4.47 -0.70
CA MET A 128 -9.35 -3.51 -1.37
C MET A 128 -10.12 -2.76 -2.45
N PRO A 129 -9.97 -1.44 -2.54
CA PRO A 129 -10.63 -0.66 -3.58
C PRO A 129 -9.99 -0.91 -4.95
N ALA A 130 -10.61 -0.38 -5.97
CA ALA A 130 -10.04 -0.39 -7.30
C ALA A 130 -8.76 0.45 -7.36
N ILE A 131 -7.84 0.07 -8.24
CA ILE A 131 -6.65 0.86 -8.52
C ILE A 131 -7.08 2.29 -8.89
N PRO A 132 -6.44 3.32 -8.31
CA PRO A 132 -6.79 4.69 -8.64
C PRO A 132 -6.66 4.97 -10.14
N GLY A 133 -7.70 5.53 -10.73
CA GLY A 133 -7.72 5.83 -12.16
C GLY A 133 -7.94 4.64 -13.10
N THR A 134 -8.26 3.46 -12.56
CA THR A 134 -8.48 2.28 -13.40
C THR A 134 -9.74 2.40 -14.26
N ASN A 135 -9.70 1.75 -15.41
CA ASN A 135 -10.86 1.62 -16.29
C ASN A 135 -11.40 0.18 -16.41
N ASP A 136 -10.79 -0.76 -15.68
CA ASP A 136 -11.14 -2.19 -15.74
C ASP A 136 -11.50 -2.78 -14.38
N ASN A 137 -11.69 -1.94 -13.37
CA ASN A 137 -12.04 -2.33 -12.00
C ASN A 137 -11.04 -3.26 -11.31
N GLU A 138 -9.81 -3.34 -11.80
CA GLU A 138 -8.76 -4.10 -11.11
C GLU A 138 -8.57 -3.55 -9.69
N LYS A 139 -8.50 -4.45 -8.72
CA LYS A 139 -8.37 -4.07 -7.32
C LYS A 139 -6.91 -3.85 -6.93
N MET A 140 -6.69 -2.93 -6.01
CA MET A 140 -5.39 -2.78 -5.38
C MET A 140 -4.97 -4.08 -4.70
N GLU A 141 -3.71 -4.43 -4.80
CA GLU A 141 -3.15 -5.53 -4.00
C GLU A 141 -3.07 -5.10 -2.54
N ALA A 142 -3.41 -6.01 -1.63
CA ALA A 142 -3.25 -5.75 -0.21
C ALA A 142 -1.76 -5.56 0.14
N PRO A 143 -1.45 -4.70 1.12
CA PRO A 143 -0.06 -4.52 1.53
C PRO A 143 0.49 -5.81 2.14
N PRO A 144 1.79 -6.09 1.94
CA PRO A 144 2.42 -7.22 2.63
C PRO A 144 2.31 -7.09 4.14
N ALA A 145 2.23 -8.23 4.82
CA ALA A 145 2.10 -8.28 6.29
C ALA A 145 3.42 -8.08 7.05
N ASP A 146 4.51 -7.80 6.34
CA ASP A 146 5.83 -7.54 6.88
C ASP A 146 5.93 -6.11 7.46
N LEU A 147 5.18 -5.83 8.50
CA LEU A 147 5.19 -4.50 9.11
C LEU A 147 6.53 -4.17 9.79
N PRO A 148 6.93 -2.90 9.81
CA PRO A 148 8.12 -2.48 10.53
C PRO A 148 7.99 -2.72 12.04
N PRO A 149 9.12 -2.69 12.78
CA PRO A 149 9.08 -2.77 14.23
C PRO A 149 8.24 -1.64 14.84
N LYS A 150 7.54 -1.97 15.93
CA LYS A 150 6.78 -0.95 16.69
C LYS A 150 7.70 0.01 17.41
N ASP A 151 8.91 -0.44 17.73
CA ASP A 151 9.90 0.40 18.39
C ASP A 151 10.67 1.20 17.36
N LEU A 152 10.87 2.47 17.65
CA LEU A 152 11.68 3.33 16.80
C LEU A 152 13.15 2.95 16.90
N PRO A 153 13.91 3.08 15.81
CA PRO A 153 15.35 2.92 15.88
C PRO A 153 15.95 3.83 16.96
N LYS A 154 16.82 3.26 17.75
CA LYS A 154 17.59 4.06 18.72
C LYS A 154 18.56 4.91 17.92
N GLY A 155 18.44 6.20 18.06
CA GLY A 155 19.32 7.16 17.42
C GLY A 155 20.74 7.11 17.97
#